data_bfe89a68cad6a2974339ac391b37e480
#
_entry.id   bfe89a68cad6a2974339ac391b37e480
#
_cell.length_a   1.000
_cell.length_b   1.000
_cell.length_c   1.000
_cell.angle_alpha   90.00
_cell.angle_beta   90.00
_cell.angle_gamma   90.00
#
_symmetry.space_group_name_H-M   'P 1'
#
loop_
_entity.id
_entity.type
_entity.pdbx_description
1 polymer ?
#
loop_
_entity_poly.entity_id
_entity_poly.type
_entity_poly.pdbx_seq_one_letter_code
_entity_poly.pdbx_strand_id
1 'polypeptide(L)'
;MSNKIYPIGIQNFEKIRRDGYFIDKTALVYQMVKTGSYYFLSRPRRFGKSLLISTLEAYFQGKKELFEGLAMEKLEKDWIRYPVLHLDLNIEKYDTPESLDKILNDNLVYWESLYGARPSETSFSLRFAGIIQRACEKTGRRVAILVDEYDKLCDDLKAYYDGYHFTHHSIGMYNPFSLLNAFKYKEFGNYWFETGTPTYLVKLLKKHHYDLERMAHEETDSQVLNSIDSESTNPIPVIYQSGYLTIKGYDEEFGMYRLGFPNREVEEGFVRFLLPFYANVNKVESPFEIQKFVREVRFGDYDSFFRRLQSFFADTTYEAIREQELHYENVLFIVFKLVGFYTQVEYHTSKGRIDLVLQTDKFIYVIEFKLDGTAEEALQQIHDKHYALPFASDGRKLF
;
A
#
# COMPACT_ATOMS: atom_id res chain seq x y z
N MET A 1 25.92 -40.44 -5.51
CA MET A 1 25.52 -39.00 -5.33
C MET A 1 24.01 -39.02 -5.13
N SER A 2 23.50 -38.50 -4.02
CA SER A 2 22.06 -38.53 -3.76
C SER A 2 21.37 -37.55 -4.73
N ASN A 3 20.39 -38.05 -5.49
CA ASN A 3 19.56 -37.26 -6.42
C ASN A 3 18.60 -36.32 -5.64
N LYS A 4 19.16 -35.40 -4.84
CA LYS A 4 18.35 -34.39 -4.16
C LYS A 4 17.89 -33.35 -5.16
N ILE A 5 16.59 -33.07 -5.19
CA ILE A 5 15.96 -32.12 -6.09
C ILE A 5 16.14 -30.69 -5.53
N TYR A 6 16.42 -29.70 -6.38
CA TYR A 6 16.37 -28.31 -5.99
C TYR A 6 14.95 -27.93 -5.55
N PRO A 7 14.74 -27.39 -4.34
CA PRO A 7 13.43 -27.17 -3.75
C PRO A 7 12.71 -25.93 -4.29
N ILE A 8 12.51 -25.86 -5.61
CA ILE A 8 11.84 -24.72 -6.23
C ILE A 8 10.37 -24.70 -5.77
N GLY A 9 9.97 -23.62 -5.06
CA GLY A 9 8.60 -23.42 -4.58
C GLY A 9 8.20 -24.26 -3.36
N ILE A 10 9.11 -25.03 -2.76
CA ILE A 10 8.83 -25.79 -1.54
C ILE A 10 9.06 -24.91 -0.31
N GLN A 11 8.02 -24.67 0.47
CA GLN A 11 8.03 -23.83 1.66
C GLN A 11 7.95 -24.61 2.98
N ASN A 12 7.70 -25.92 2.90
CA ASN A 12 7.54 -26.81 4.05
C ASN A 12 8.88 -27.47 4.41
N PHE A 13 9.34 -27.29 5.65
CA PHE A 13 10.62 -27.78 6.15
C PHE A 13 10.69 -29.31 6.13
N GLU A 14 9.66 -30.00 6.58
CA GLU A 14 9.61 -31.45 6.59
C GLU A 14 9.76 -32.03 5.18
N LYS A 15 9.06 -31.46 4.21
CA LYS A 15 9.13 -31.85 2.80
C LYS A 15 10.53 -31.63 2.22
N ILE A 16 11.15 -30.48 2.51
CA ILE A 16 12.52 -30.18 2.03
C ILE A 16 13.52 -31.16 2.67
N ARG A 17 13.36 -31.49 3.94
CA ARG A 17 14.26 -32.43 4.62
C ARG A 17 14.17 -33.81 4.05
N ARG A 18 12.99 -34.24 3.59
CA ARG A 18 12.78 -35.54 2.97
C ARG A 18 13.33 -35.61 1.54
N ASP A 19 12.94 -34.64 0.71
CA ASP A 19 13.02 -34.77 -0.75
C ASP A 19 13.98 -33.79 -1.39
N GLY A 20 14.42 -32.75 -0.69
CA GLY A 20 15.12 -31.61 -1.24
C GLY A 20 16.52 -31.35 -0.72
N TYR A 21 17.17 -30.37 -1.36
CA TYR A 21 18.43 -29.81 -0.89
C TYR A 21 18.14 -28.64 0.07
N PHE A 22 18.65 -28.72 1.29
CA PHE A 22 18.48 -27.71 2.34
C PHE A 22 19.80 -27.04 2.66
N ILE A 23 19.84 -25.71 2.62
CA ILE A 23 20.98 -24.90 3.08
C ILE A 23 20.80 -24.67 4.58
N ASP A 24 21.68 -25.25 5.38
CA ASP A 24 21.57 -25.20 6.84
C ASP A 24 21.87 -23.79 7.40
N LYS A 25 20.84 -23.19 7.96
CA LYS A 25 20.90 -21.95 8.75
C LYS A 25 20.29 -22.14 10.14
N THR A 26 20.14 -23.40 10.59
CA THR A 26 19.44 -23.72 11.85
C THR A 26 20.18 -23.24 13.09
N ALA A 27 21.48 -22.97 13.00
CA ALA A 27 22.22 -22.30 14.09
C ALA A 27 21.66 -20.91 14.39
N LEU A 28 21.29 -20.14 13.35
CA LEU A 28 20.66 -18.82 13.53
C LEU A 28 19.25 -18.93 14.13
N VAL A 29 18.50 -19.97 13.70
CA VAL A 29 17.17 -20.26 14.27
C VAL A 29 17.29 -20.60 15.75
N TYR A 30 18.27 -21.43 16.12
CA TYR A 30 18.54 -21.75 17.52
C TYR A 30 18.87 -20.50 18.35
N GLN A 31 19.77 -19.67 17.85
CA GLN A 31 20.10 -18.40 18.50
C GLN A 31 18.88 -17.53 18.71
N MET A 32 18.04 -17.39 17.68
CA MET A 32 16.80 -16.61 17.73
C MET A 32 15.88 -17.11 18.84
N VAL A 33 15.58 -18.40 18.91
CA VAL A 33 14.64 -18.95 19.92
C VAL A 33 15.20 -18.91 21.34
N LYS A 34 16.52 -18.80 21.53
CA LYS A 34 17.15 -18.71 22.86
C LYS A 34 17.33 -17.26 23.34
N THR A 35 17.36 -16.26 22.45
CA THR A 35 17.72 -14.89 22.83
C THR A 35 16.53 -13.94 22.93
N GLY A 36 15.35 -14.28 22.41
CA GLY A 36 14.19 -13.40 22.48
C GLY A 36 12.86 -14.11 22.45
N SER A 37 11.78 -13.34 22.64
CA SER A 37 10.41 -13.85 22.71
C SER A 37 9.51 -13.33 21.58
N TYR A 38 9.87 -12.20 20.96
CA TYR A 38 9.07 -11.55 19.92
C TYR A 38 9.96 -11.23 18.74
N TYR A 39 9.58 -11.71 17.57
CA TYR A 39 10.31 -11.50 16.34
C TYR A 39 9.37 -11.12 15.22
N PHE A 40 9.81 -10.17 14.43
CA PHE A 40 9.22 -9.79 13.18
C PHE A 40 10.23 -9.96 12.06
N LEU A 41 9.86 -10.70 10.99
CA LEU A 41 10.70 -10.89 9.83
C LEU A 41 10.07 -10.26 8.60
N SER A 42 10.57 -9.10 8.19
CA SER A 42 10.26 -8.49 6.91
C SER A 42 11.29 -8.90 5.87
N ARG A 43 10.87 -9.57 4.81
CA ARG A 43 11.67 -9.93 3.63
C ARG A 43 10.81 -9.94 2.38
N PRO A 44 11.38 -9.65 1.20
CA PRO A 44 10.66 -9.79 -0.06
C PRO A 44 10.08 -11.19 -0.26
N ARG A 45 9.08 -11.31 -1.13
CA ARG A 45 8.51 -12.61 -1.53
C ARG A 45 9.60 -13.55 -2.01
N ARG A 46 9.48 -14.86 -1.74
CA ARG A 46 10.42 -15.94 -2.12
C ARG A 46 11.78 -15.92 -1.38
N PHE A 47 11.94 -15.14 -0.33
CA PHE A 47 13.15 -15.17 0.51
C PHE A 47 13.05 -16.07 1.74
N GLY A 48 12.18 -17.10 1.70
CA GLY A 48 12.12 -18.17 2.66
C GLY A 48 11.43 -17.85 3.99
N LYS A 49 10.50 -16.87 4.04
CA LYS A 49 9.70 -16.56 5.24
C LYS A 49 8.93 -17.79 5.73
N SER A 50 8.06 -18.34 4.89
CA SER A 50 7.25 -19.52 5.22
C SER A 50 8.09 -20.76 5.54
N LEU A 51 9.25 -20.91 4.90
CA LEU A 51 10.20 -21.99 5.26
C LEU A 51 10.76 -21.79 6.67
N LEU A 52 11.08 -20.55 7.08
CA LEU A 52 11.50 -20.27 8.46
C LEU A 52 10.38 -20.56 9.45
N ILE A 53 9.15 -20.13 9.18
CA ILE A 53 7.97 -20.44 10.01
C ILE A 53 7.79 -21.96 10.15
N SER A 54 7.82 -22.70 9.05
CA SER A 54 7.75 -24.16 9.05
C SER A 54 8.91 -24.83 9.81
N THR A 55 10.12 -24.24 9.76
CA THR A 55 11.28 -24.74 10.54
C THR A 55 11.08 -24.49 12.04
N LEU A 56 10.58 -23.31 12.43
CA LEU A 56 10.23 -22.98 13.81
C LEU A 56 9.11 -23.87 14.35
N GLU A 57 8.09 -24.12 13.54
CA GLU A 57 7.00 -25.03 13.90
C GLU A 57 7.54 -26.44 14.21
N ALA A 58 8.37 -27.00 13.32
CA ALA A 58 8.99 -28.30 13.54
C ALA A 58 9.86 -28.33 14.81
N TYR A 59 10.61 -27.25 15.08
CA TYR A 59 11.40 -27.11 16.31
C TYR A 59 10.53 -27.10 17.56
N PHE A 60 9.52 -26.24 17.61
CA PHE A 60 8.62 -26.14 18.78
C PHE A 60 7.75 -27.39 18.96
N GLN A 61 7.46 -28.13 17.89
CA GLN A 61 6.81 -29.44 17.98
C GLN A 61 7.75 -30.56 18.46
N GLY A 62 9.04 -30.25 18.65
CA GLY A 62 10.04 -31.21 19.12
C GLY A 62 10.35 -32.33 18.11
N LYS A 63 10.23 -32.08 16.80
CA LYS A 63 10.51 -33.02 15.70
C LYS A 63 12.03 -33.16 15.47
N LYS A 64 12.75 -33.72 16.44
CA LYS A 64 14.21 -33.85 16.42
C LYS A 64 14.72 -34.52 15.13
N GLU A 65 14.01 -35.50 14.64
CA GLU A 65 14.36 -36.30 13.45
C GLU A 65 14.53 -35.43 12.19
N LEU A 66 13.85 -34.29 12.10
CA LEU A 66 13.99 -33.39 10.96
C LEU A 66 15.29 -32.56 11.00
N PHE A 67 15.93 -32.52 12.13
CA PHE A 67 17.15 -31.74 12.35
C PHE A 67 18.42 -32.56 12.31
N GLU A 68 18.33 -33.87 12.09
CA GLU A 68 19.48 -34.77 11.98
C GLU A 68 20.49 -34.27 10.94
N GLY A 69 21.76 -34.19 11.34
CA GLY A 69 22.84 -33.67 10.50
C GLY A 69 22.90 -32.14 10.35
N LEU A 70 21.98 -31.40 10.97
CA LEU A 70 21.97 -29.92 10.96
C LEU A 70 22.66 -29.35 12.22
N ALA A 71 23.04 -28.07 12.14
CA ALA A 71 23.71 -27.40 13.25
C ALA A 71 22.88 -27.38 14.54
N MET A 72 21.57 -27.23 14.44
CA MET A 72 20.65 -27.22 15.58
C MET A 72 20.66 -28.54 16.37
N GLU A 73 20.86 -29.67 15.73
CA GLU A 73 20.94 -30.98 16.43
C GLU A 73 22.07 -30.99 17.49
N LYS A 74 23.19 -30.33 17.18
CA LYS A 74 24.35 -30.26 18.10
C LYS A 74 24.15 -29.23 19.21
N LEU A 75 23.35 -28.20 18.95
CA LEU A 75 23.11 -27.08 19.85
C LEU A 75 21.98 -27.34 20.83
N GLU A 76 20.87 -27.95 20.37
CA GLU A 76 19.71 -28.25 21.20
C GLU A 76 19.86 -29.61 21.89
N LYS A 77 19.66 -29.63 23.20
CA LYS A 77 19.81 -30.85 24.01
C LYS A 77 18.45 -31.42 24.45
N ASP A 78 17.49 -30.57 24.73
CA ASP A 78 16.29 -30.95 25.46
C ASP A 78 15.11 -31.30 24.55
N TRP A 79 15.06 -30.79 23.33
CA TRP A 79 14.01 -31.02 22.33
C TRP A 79 12.58 -30.99 22.92
N ILE A 80 12.32 -29.96 23.70
CA ILE A 80 11.07 -29.78 24.41
C ILE A 80 9.93 -29.51 23.40
N ARG A 81 8.82 -30.18 23.61
CA ARG A 81 7.57 -29.93 22.86
C ARG A 81 6.80 -28.76 23.49
N TYR A 82 6.46 -27.80 22.67
CA TYR A 82 5.60 -26.67 23.02
C TYR A 82 4.28 -26.76 22.27
N PRO A 83 3.17 -26.29 22.85
CA PRO A 83 1.96 -26.05 22.05
C PRO A 83 2.25 -24.96 21.03
N VAL A 84 1.91 -25.23 19.77
CA VAL A 84 2.10 -24.32 18.64
C VAL A 84 0.75 -23.88 18.12
N LEU A 85 0.53 -22.58 18.06
CA LEU A 85 -0.60 -21.94 17.35
C LEU A 85 -0.05 -21.31 16.08
N HIS A 86 -0.24 -21.97 14.96
CA HIS A 86 0.22 -21.50 13.66
C HIS A 86 -0.97 -20.90 12.89
N LEU A 87 -0.90 -19.61 12.63
CA LEU A 87 -1.87 -18.85 11.84
C LEU A 87 -1.25 -18.55 10.47
N ASP A 88 -1.73 -19.23 9.44
CA ASP A 88 -1.39 -18.93 8.04
C ASP A 88 -2.52 -18.10 7.44
N LEU A 89 -2.22 -16.86 7.09
CA LEU A 89 -3.19 -15.93 6.51
C LEU A 89 -3.32 -16.06 4.98
N ASN A 90 -2.61 -17.00 4.33
CA ASN A 90 -2.64 -17.21 2.88
C ASN A 90 -3.60 -18.32 2.42
N ILE A 91 -4.36 -18.94 3.33
CA ILE A 91 -5.21 -20.10 3.03
C ILE A 91 -6.35 -19.74 2.06
N GLU A 92 -6.91 -18.54 2.15
CA GLU A 92 -7.91 -18.00 1.23
C GLU A 92 -7.55 -16.56 0.83
N LYS A 93 -8.04 -16.09 -0.34
CA LYS A 93 -7.97 -14.66 -0.68
C LYS A 93 -8.92 -13.90 0.25
N TYR A 94 -8.40 -13.10 1.14
CA TYR A 94 -9.21 -12.21 1.97
C TYR A 94 -9.20 -10.79 1.37
N ASP A 95 -10.16 -10.58 0.49
CA ASP A 95 -10.36 -9.26 -0.13
C ASP A 95 -11.37 -8.41 0.66
N THR A 96 -11.96 -8.97 1.72
CA THR A 96 -12.91 -8.30 2.62
C THR A 96 -12.63 -8.60 4.08
N PRO A 97 -13.04 -7.73 5.04
CA PRO A 97 -12.95 -7.99 6.48
C PRO A 97 -13.60 -9.31 6.90
N GLU A 98 -14.73 -9.66 6.29
CA GLU A 98 -15.49 -10.87 6.61
C GLU A 98 -14.71 -12.14 6.24
N SER A 99 -13.92 -12.10 5.17
CA SER A 99 -13.07 -13.25 4.79
C SER A 99 -11.91 -13.45 5.76
N LEU A 100 -11.34 -12.36 6.30
CA LEU A 100 -10.34 -12.45 7.37
C LEU A 100 -10.95 -12.97 8.67
N ASP A 101 -12.13 -12.49 9.05
CA ASP A 101 -12.86 -12.97 10.24
C ASP A 101 -13.16 -14.46 10.13
N LYS A 102 -13.48 -14.97 8.95
CA LYS A 102 -13.68 -16.40 8.70
C LYS A 102 -12.40 -17.19 8.95
N ILE A 103 -11.25 -16.77 8.39
CA ILE A 103 -9.95 -17.44 8.58
C ILE A 103 -9.59 -17.46 10.07
N LEU A 104 -9.74 -16.35 10.76
CA LEU A 104 -9.48 -16.25 12.21
C LEU A 104 -10.41 -17.17 12.99
N ASN A 105 -11.71 -17.16 12.68
CA ASN A 105 -12.68 -18.03 13.34
C ASN A 105 -12.38 -19.52 13.13
N ASP A 106 -12.06 -19.94 11.92
CA ASP A 106 -11.76 -21.34 11.60
C ASP A 106 -10.53 -21.84 12.37
N ASN A 107 -9.48 -21.01 12.48
CA ASN A 107 -8.32 -21.33 13.31
C ASN A 107 -8.68 -21.40 14.80
N LEU A 108 -9.49 -20.46 15.31
CA LEU A 108 -9.95 -20.50 16.71
C LEU A 108 -10.76 -21.75 16.99
N VAL A 109 -11.71 -22.12 16.14
CA VAL A 109 -12.50 -23.35 16.27
C VAL A 109 -11.59 -24.59 16.28
N TYR A 110 -10.59 -24.64 15.41
CA TYR A 110 -9.61 -25.73 15.40
C TYR A 110 -8.84 -25.81 16.72
N TRP A 111 -8.30 -24.70 17.21
CA TRP A 111 -7.55 -24.69 18.48
C TRP A 111 -8.44 -24.93 19.69
N GLU A 112 -9.70 -24.48 19.67
CA GLU A 112 -10.70 -24.79 20.70
C GLU A 112 -10.99 -26.30 20.76
N SER A 113 -11.00 -26.99 19.62
CA SER A 113 -11.12 -28.45 19.60
C SER A 113 -9.96 -29.17 20.32
N LEU A 114 -8.77 -28.56 20.32
CA LEU A 114 -7.57 -29.12 20.97
C LEU A 114 -7.45 -28.76 22.45
N TYR A 115 -7.84 -27.52 22.80
CA TYR A 115 -7.60 -26.96 24.15
C TYR A 115 -8.89 -26.60 24.91
N GLY A 116 -10.04 -26.76 24.28
CA GLY A 116 -11.35 -26.43 24.88
C GLY A 116 -11.78 -24.97 24.62
N ALA A 117 -13.06 -24.71 24.91
CA ALA A 117 -13.68 -23.38 24.80
C ALA A 117 -14.47 -23.08 26.07
N ARG A 118 -14.73 -21.79 26.36
CA ARG A 118 -15.61 -21.34 27.45
C ARG A 118 -16.73 -20.48 26.89
N PRO A 119 -18.00 -20.62 27.37
CA PRO A 119 -19.12 -19.81 26.88
C PRO A 119 -18.96 -18.30 27.09
N SER A 120 -18.12 -17.89 28.05
CA SER A 120 -17.83 -16.46 28.32
C SER A 120 -16.89 -15.82 27.30
N GLU A 121 -16.24 -16.59 26.46
CA GLU A 121 -15.27 -16.12 25.44
C GLU A 121 -16.04 -15.74 24.17
N THR A 122 -16.66 -14.56 24.15
CA THR A 122 -17.59 -14.13 23.08
C THR A 122 -16.90 -13.40 21.92
N SER A 123 -15.65 -12.93 22.08
CA SER A 123 -14.89 -12.25 21.03
C SER A 123 -13.67 -13.06 20.61
N PHE A 124 -13.15 -12.80 19.41
CA PHE A 124 -11.92 -13.44 18.92
C PHE A 124 -10.74 -13.26 19.88
N SER A 125 -10.59 -12.09 20.45
CA SER A 125 -9.54 -11.79 21.42
C SER A 125 -9.68 -12.61 22.70
N LEU A 126 -10.88 -12.74 23.25
CA LEU A 126 -11.14 -13.54 24.45
C LEU A 126 -10.96 -15.03 24.18
N ARG A 127 -11.45 -15.54 23.04
CA ARG A 127 -11.26 -16.92 22.61
C ARG A 127 -9.78 -17.25 22.48
N PHE A 128 -9.01 -16.39 21.78
CA PHE A 128 -7.58 -16.58 21.59
C PHE A 128 -6.79 -16.57 22.91
N ALA A 129 -7.08 -15.60 23.79
CA ALA A 129 -6.46 -15.54 25.11
C ALA A 129 -6.79 -16.78 25.95
N GLY A 130 -8.04 -17.25 25.93
CA GLY A 130 -8.47 -18.46 26.63
C GLY A 130 -7.80 -19.72 26.08
N ILE A 131 -7.63 -19.85 24.78
CA ILE A 131 -6.89 -20.95 24.13
C ILE A 131 -5.43 -20.97 24.61
N ILE A 132 -4.74 -19.82 24.61
CA ILE A 132 -3.35 -19.71 25.08
C ILE A 132 -3.26 -20.15 26.55
N GLN A 133 -4.15 -19.67 27.42
CA GLN A 133 -4.17 -20.02 28.83
C GLN A 133 -4.33 -21.54 29.00
N ARG A 134 -5.35 -22.14 28.39
CA ARG A 134 -5.61 -23.59 28.50
C ARG A 134 -4.49 -24.45 27.88
N ALA A 135 -3.88 -23.99 26.79
CA ALA A 135 -2.74 -24.68 26.21
C ALA A 135 -1.54 -24.67 27.17
N CYS A 136 -1.27 -23.55 27.85
CA CYS A 136 -0.26 -23.46 28.91
C CYS A 136 -0.60 -24.39 30.09
N GLU A 137 -1.83 -24.36 30.60
CA GLU A 137 -2.29 -25.17 31.73
C GLU A 137 -2.18 -26.68 31.40
N LYS A 138 -2.63 -27.09 30.20
CA LYS A 138 -2.60 -28.48 29.75
C LYS A 138 -1.21 -29.03 29.57
N THR A 139 -0.26 -28.22 29.12
CA THR A 139 1.09 -28.70 28.77
C THR A 139 2.17 -28.33 29.79
N GLY A 140 1.89 -27.41 30.73
CA GLY A 140 2.88 -26.85 31.62
C GLY A 140 3.98 -26.06 30.89
N ARG A 141 3.72 -25.62 29.64
CA ARG A 141 4.70 -24.96 28.77
C ARG A 141 4.14 -23.69 28.19
N ARG A 142 5.04 -22.79 27.79
CA ARG A 142 4.68 -21.58 27.01
C ARG A 142 4.16 -21.97 25.64
N VAL A 143 3.26 -21.16 25.06
CA VAL A 143 2.74 -21.34 23.72
C VAL A 143 3.65 -20.64 22.71
N ALA A 144 4.02 -21.32 21.63
CA ALA A 144 4.63 -20.71 20.48
C ALA A 144 3.53 -20.26 19.52
N ILE A 145 3.52 -18.97 19.18
CA ILE A 145 2.58 -18.39 18.23
C ILE A 145 3.37 -18.04 16.98
N LEU A 146 2.99 -18.64 15.85
CA LEU A 146 3.60 -18.43 14.55
C LEU A 146 2.55 -17.82 13.62
N VAL A 147 2.88 -16.71 12.98
CA VAL A 147 1.99 -16.04 12.01
C VAL A 147 2.73 -15.92 10.69
N ASP A 148 2.17 -16.53 9.64
CA ASP A 148 2.72 -16.48 8.28
C ASP A 148 1.83 -15.63 7.36
N GLU A 149 2.45 -15.04 6.31
CA GLU A 149 1.81 -14.22 5.27
C GLU A 149 1.01 -13.01 5.83
N TYR A 150 1.37 -12.55 7.03
CA TYR A 150 0.74 -11.38 7.63
C TYR A 150 1.19 -10.06 6.96
N ASP A 151 2.23 -10.10 6.15
CA ASP A 151 2.79 -8.98 5.43
C ASP A 151 1.81 -8.37 4.40
N LYS A 152 0.77 -9.07 3.95
CA LYS A 152 -0.25 -8.46 3.08
C LYS A 152 -1.00 -7.35 3.82
N LEU A 153 -1.41 -7.57 5.07
CA LEU A 153 -1.96 -6.52 5.93
C LEU A 153 -0.92 -5.45 6.25
N CYS A 154 0.35 -5.83 6.38
CA CYS A 154 1.45 -4.89 6.56
C CYS A 154 1.79 -4.11 5.31
N ASP A 155 1.68 -4.68 4.11
CA ASP A 155 1.88 -3.96 2.86
C ASP A 155 0.81 -2.86 2.70
N ASP A 156 -0.45 -3.13 3.05
CA ASP A 156 -1.51 -2.13 3.05
C ASP A 156 -1.26 -1.04 4.11
N LEU A 157 -0.93 -1.42 5.36
CA LEU A 157 -0.56 -0.47 6.41
C LEU A 157 0.67 0.35 6.01
N LYS A 158 1.65 -0.28 5.38
CA LYS A 158 2.85 0.36 4.88
C LYS A 158 2.53 1.35 3.77
N ALA A 159 1.74 0.96 2.78
CA ALA A 159 1.31 1.84 1.69
C ALA A 159 0.51 3.03 2.21
N TYR A 160 -0.32 2.81 3.25
CA TYR A 160 -1.19 3.84 3.80
C TYR A 160 -0.49 4.81 4.75
N TYR A 161 0.43 4.33 5.63
CA TYR A 161 0.93 5.12 6.76
C TYR A 161 2.44 5.18 6.92
N ASP A 162 3.22 4.38 6.19
CA ASP A 162 4.69 4.42 6.20
C ASP A 162 5.21 5.41 5.15
N GLY A 163 6.50 5.72 5.21
CA GLY A 163 7.22 6.41 4.14
C GLY A 163 7.64 7.84 4.45
N TYR A 164 7.52 8.32 5.69
CA TYR A 164 8.17 9.55 6.10
C TYR A 164 9.68 9.35 6.21
N HIS A 165 10.45 10.19 5.53
CA HIS A 165 11.91 10.21 5.60
C HIS A 165 12.36 11.61 6.01
N PHE A 166 13.10 11.70 7.11
CA PHE A 166 13.63 12.98 7.63
C PHE A 166 15.05 13.25 7.16
N THR A 167 15.73 12.23 6.66
CA THR A 167 17.03 12.33 5.99
C THR A 167 17.07 11.37 4.81
N HIS A 168 17.96 11.62 3.84
CA HIS A 168 18.11 10.74 2.67
C HIS A 168 18.67 9.34 3.00
N HIS A 169 19.24 9.16 4.17
CA HIS A 169 19.72 7.85 4.67
C HIS A 169 18.72 7.15 5.60
N SER A 170 17.61 7.80 5.98
CA SER A 170 16.64 7.19 6.90
C SER A 170 15.79 6.13 6.21
N ILE A 171 15.44 5.10 6.96
CA ILE A 171 14.35 4.19 6.58
C ILE A 171 13.01 4.91 6.71
N GLY A 172 12.01 4.48 5.96
CA GLY A 172 10.66 5.01 6.07
C GLY A 172 10.10 4.83 7.48
N MET A 173 9.40 5.83 7.97
CA MET A 173 8.75 5.81 9.28
C MET A 173 7.25 5.97 9.13
N TYR A 174 6.53 5.17 9.91
CA TYR A 174 5.08 5.28 10.03
C TYR A 174 4.67 6.58 10.71
N ASN A 175 3.52 7.13 10.30
CA ASN A 175 2.84 8.12 11.10
C ASN A 175 2.23 7.43 12.34
N PRO A 176 2.75 7.66 13.56
CA PRO A 176 2.27 6.95 14.75
C PRO A 176 0.80 7.23 15.07
N PHE A 177 0.35 8.46 14.82
CA PHE A 177 -1.03 8.85 15.08
C PHE A 177 -2.01 8.08 14.20
N SER A 178 -1.76 8.04 12.89
CA SER A 178 -2.61 7.34 11.93
C SER A 178 -2.59 5.83 12.16
N LEU A 179 -1.42 5.26 12.40
CA LEU A 179 -1.26 3.84 12.67
C LEU A 179 -2.03 3.39 13.92
N LEU A 180 -1.93 4.15 15.02
CA LEU A 180 -2.65 3.85 16.26
C LEU A 180 -4.18 3.97 16.10
N ASN A 181 -4.65 4.94 15.32
CA ASN A 181 -6.07 5.06 15.01
C ASN A 181 -6.57 3.93 14.10
N ALA A 182 -5.79 3.53 13.09
CA ALA A 182 -6.13 2.37 12.25
C ALA A 182 -6.27 1.09 13.08
N PHE A 183 -5.39 0.85 14.05
CA PHE A 183 -5.52 -0.29 14.97
C PHE A 183 -6.71 -0.15 15.91
N LYS A 184 -6.99 1.05 16.40
CA LYS A 184 -8.11 1.31 17.31
C LYS A 184 -9.46 1.09 16.64
N TYR A 185 -9.63 1.62 15.41
CA TYR A 185 -10.90 1.56 14.67
C TYR A 185 -10.99 0.35 13.74
N LYS A 186 -9.86 -0.35 13.48
CA LYS A 186 -9.74 -1.47 12.56
C LYS A 186 -10.13 -1.11 11.11
N GLU A 187 -9.85 0.12 10.74
CA GLU A 187 -10.17 0.70 9.43
C GLU A 187 -9.01 1.54 8.93
N PHE A 188 -8.83 1.62 7.61
CA PHE A 188 -7.95 2.59 6.98
C PHE A 188 -8.68 3.93 6.85
N GLY A 189 -8.06 5.02 7.27
CA GLY A 189 -8.63 6.36 7.20
C GLY A 189 -7.57 7.44 7.11
N ASN A 190 -7.99 8.64 6.77
CA ASN A 190 -7.10 9.80 6.62
C ASN A 190 -6.94 10.54 7.96
N TYR A 191 -6.60 9.82 9.01
CA TYR A 191 -6.62 10.28 10.40
C TYR A 191 -5.73 11.50 10.66
N TRP A 192 -4.49 11.50 10.13
CA TRP A 192 -3.61 12.64 10.29
C TRP A 192 -4.13 13.85 9.52
N PHE A 193 -4.60 13.62 8.30
CA PHE A 193 -5.08 14.69 7.44
C PHE A 193 -6.31 15.40 8.04
N GLU A 194 -7.18 14.68 8.73
CA GLU A 194 -8.36 15.23 9.39
C GLU A 194 -8.04 16.11 10.59
N THR A 195 -6.83 16.06 11.15
CA THR A 195 -6.41 16.89 12.29
C THR A 195 -6.20 18.36 11.94
N GLY A 196 -6.05 18.70 10.66
CA GLY A 196 -5.83 20.07 10.21
C GLY A 196 -6.13 20.26 8.73
N THR A 197 -6.78 21.37 8.39
CA THR A 197 -7.10 21.71 6.99
C THR A 197 -6.01 22.59 6.38
N PRO A 198 -5.38 22.17 5.26
CA PRO A 198 -4.29 22.95 4.62
C PRO A 198 -4.77 24.13 3.77
N THR A 199 -5.78 24.86 4.25
CA THR A 199 -6.38 25.99 3.48
C THR A 199 -5.34 27.03 3.07
N TYR A 200 -4.36 27.27 3.93
CA TYR A 200 -3.27 28.20 3.61
C TYR A 200 -2.42 27.69 2.43
N LEU A 201 -2.10 26.39 2.42
CA LEU A 201 -1.32 25.78 1.33
C LEU A 201 -2.06 25.86 -0.01
N VAL A 202 -3.37 25.63 -0.02
CA VAL A 202 -4.17 25.79 -1.26
C VAL A 202 -4.12 27.22 -1.79
N LYS A 203 -4.24 28.22 -0.91
CA LYS A 203 -4.11 29.62 -1.30
C LYS A 203 -2.72 29.92 -1.87
N LEU A 204 -1.68 29.32 -1.27
CA LEU A 204 -0.30 29.48 -1.72
C LEU A 204 -0.10 28.84 -3.11
N LEU A 205 -0.57 27.61 -3.31
CA LEU A 205 -0.50 26.92 -4.61
C LEU A 205 -1.22 27.72 -5.72
N LYS A 206 -2.42 28.22 -5.45
CA LYS A 206 -3.17 29.05 -6.39
C LYS A 206 -2.47 30.38 -6.68
N LYS A 207 -1.98 31.07 -5.65
CA LYS A 207 -1.28 32.36 -5.81
C LYS A 207 -0.05 32.22 -6.71
N HIS A 208 0.63 31.10 -6.65
CA HIS A 208 1.85 30.85 -7.42
C HIS A 208 1.61 30.05 -8.71
N HIS A 209 0.35 29.81 -9.10
CA HIS A 209 0.00 29.02 -10.28
C HIS A 209 0.81 27.74 -10.36
N TYR A 210 0.84 26.98 -9.21
CA TYR A 210 1.67 25.80 -9.08
C TYR A 210 1.09 24.62 -9.87
N ASP A 211 1.95 23.96 -10.64
CA ASP A 211 1.62 22.72 -11.34
C ASP A 211 1.61 21.55 -10.34
N LEU A 212 0.41 21.02 -10.06
CA LEU A 212 0.21 19.98 -9.04
C LEU A 212 0.85 18.65 -9.40
N GLU A 213 1.03 18.34 -10.67
CA GLU A 213 1.69 17.12 -11.13
C GLU A 213 3.15 17.07 -10.66
N ARG A 214 3.84 18.20 -10.68
CA ARG A 214 5.22 18.32 -10.22
C ARG A 214 5.41 17.92 -8.76
N MET A 215 4.38 18.06 -7.93
CA MET A 215 4.46 17.79 -6.48
C MET A 215 4.89 16.35 -6.17
N ALA A 216 4.59 15.40 -7.03
CA ALA A 216 4.98 14.01 -6.86
C ALA A 216 6.46 13.73 -7.20
N HIS A 217 7.12 14.67 -7.91
CA HIS A 217 8.47 14.51 -8.46
C HIS A 217 9.32 15.78 -8.30
N GLU A 218 9.07 16.57 -7.27
CA GLU A 218 9.76 17.85 -7.05
C GLU A 218 11.22 17.62 -6.67
N GLU A 219 12.12 18.38 -7.30
CA GLU A 219 13.54 18.37 -6.99
C GLU A 219 13.95 19.71 -6.39
N THR A 220 14.75 19.69 -5.34
CA THR A 220 15.13 20.90 -4.62
C THR A 220 16.44 20.71 -3.86
N ASP A 221 17.10 21.79 -3.52
CA ASP A 221 18.31 21.77 -2.69
C ASP A 221 18.01 21.97 -1.20
N SER A 222 19.04 21.81 -0.37
CA SER A 222 18.91 21.96 1.09
C SER A 222 18.63 23.39 1.54
N GLN A 223 19.03 24.39 0.77
CA GLN A 223 18.82 25.80 1.12
C GLN A 223 17.35 26.13 0.95
N VAL A 224 16.74 25.70 -0.17
CA VAL A 224 15.31 25.85 -0.43
C VAL A 224 14.48 25.12 0.62
N LEU A 225 14.81 23.86 0.98
CA LEU A 225 14.07 23.11 1.99
C LEU A 225 14.04 23.78 3.38
N ASN A 226 15.11 24.47 3.73
CA ASN A 226 15.24 25.15 5.02
C ASN A 226 14.75 26.61 4.99
N SER A 227 14.35 27.12 3.83
CA SER A 227 13.85 28.49 3.72
C SER A 227 12.42 28.58 4.28
N ILE A 228 12.21 29.47 5.25
CA ILE A 228 10.87 29.80 5.79
C ILE A 228 10.54 31.26 5.41
N ASP A 229 10.82 31.64 4.21
CA ASP A 229 10.56 33.03 3.80
C ASP A 229 9.09 33.16 3.40
N SER A 230 8.33 33.92 4.17
CA SER A 230 6.91 34.17 3.92
C SER A 230 6.64 34.95 2.61
N GLU A 231 7.67 35.53 2.01
CA GLU A 231 7.65 36.20 0.72
C GLU A 231 8.10 35.29 -0.44
N SER A 232 8.55 34.07 -0.13
CA SER A 232 9.01 33.10 -1.14
C SER A 232 7.90 32.80 -2.17
N THR A 233 8.27 32.84 -3.43
CA THR A 233 7.41 32.43 -4.54
C THR A 233 7.25 30.91 -4.67
N ASN A 234 8.05 30.15 -3.91
CA ASN A 234 8.06 28.68 -3.95
C ASN A 234 7.24 28.10 -2.79
N PRO A 235 6.14 27.37 -3.04
CA PRO A 235 5.34 26.75 -1.99
C PRO A 235 5.96 25.50 -1.36
N ILE A 236 6.97 24.90 -2.00
CA ILE A 236 7.54 23.60 -1.64
C ILE A 236 8.10 23.53 -0.21
N PRO A 237 8.89 24.53 0.28
CA PRO A 237 9.39 24.48 1.66
C PRO A 237 8.26 24.38 2.69
N VAL A 238 7.19 25.13 2.50
CA VAL A 238 6.05 25.11 3.42
C VAL A 238 5.30 23.79 3.37
N ILE A 239 5.13 23.21 2.17
CA ILE A 239 4.46 21.91 1.98
C ILE A 239 5.29 20.79 2.59
N TYR A 240 6.62 20.81 2.40
CA TYR A 240 7.55 19.84 3.00
C TYR A 240 7.57 19.95 4.53
N GLN A 241 7.78 21.14 5.07
CA GLN A 241 7.85 21.35 6.53
C GLN A 241 6.51 21.09 7.24
N SER A 242 5.40 21.23 6.52
CA SER A 242 4.08 20.84 7.03
C SER A 242 3.80 19.34 6.95
N GLY A 243 4.74 18.52 6.44
CA GLY A 243 4.64 17.06 6.41
C GLY A 243 3.79 16.49 5.26
N TYR A 244 3.41 17.30 4.27
CA TYR A 244 2.70 16.80 3.08
C TYR A 244 3.66 16.18 2.05
N LEU A 245 4.92 16.63 2.04
CA LEU A 245 5.99 16.01 1.26
C LEU A 245 7.08 15.45 2.18
N THR A 246 7.83 14.49 1.66
CA THR A 246 8.98 13.88 2.33
C THR A 246 10.12 13.64 1.33
N ILE A 247 11.32 13.35 1.82
CA ILE A 247 12.46 13.00 0.98
C ILE A 247 12.25 11.60 0.42
N LYS A 248 12.20 11.45 -0.91
CA LYS A 248 12.12 10.17 -1.62
C LYS A 248 13.46 9.69 -2.18
N GLY A 249 14.42 10.59 -2.28
CA GLY A 249 15.75 10.28 -2.76
C GLY A 249 16.68 11.48 -2.69
N TYR A 250 17.95 11.24 -2.98
CA TYR A 250 18.99 12.26 -3.00
C TYR A 250 19.95 11.97 -4.15
N ASP A 251 20.26 12.98 -4.91
CA ASP A 251 21.28 12.95 -5.94
C ASP A 251 22.59 13.48 -5.35
N GLU A 252 23.56 12.60 -5.16
CA GLU A 252 24.86 12.94 -4.56
C GLU A 252 25.72 13.82 -5.48
N GLU A 253 25.56 13.71 -6.79
CA GLU A 253 26.33 14.47 -7.78
C GLU A 253 25.92 15.94 -7.80
N PHE A 254 24.63 16.21 -7.72
CA PHE A 254 24.08 17.57 -7.79
C PHE A 254 23.64 18.11 -6.42
N GLY A 255 23.66 17.31 -5.36
CA GLY A 255 23.22 17.72 -4.03
C GLY A 255 21.71 18.00 -3.92
N MET A 256 20.92 17.35 -4.79
CA MET A 256 19.49 17.60 -4.93
C MET A 256 18.63 16.55 -4.23
N TYR A 257 17.64 16.98 -3.48
CA TYR A 257 16.63 16.12 -2.88
C TYR A 257 15.46 15.92 -3.84
N ARG A 258 15.02 14.69 -3.99
CA ARG A 258 13.75 14.36 -4.65
C ARG A 258 12.69 14.22 -3.59
N LEU A 259 11.61 14.96 -3.74
CA LEU A 259 10.46 14.98 -2.83
C LEU A 259 9.27 14.25 -3.43
N GLY A 260 8.35 13.83 -2.57
CA GLY A 260 7.08 13.24 -2.95
C GLY A 260 6.19 13.02 -1.74
N PHE A 261 4.96 12.61 -1.95
CA PHE A 261 4.06 12.28 -0.85
C PHE A 261 4.63 11.12 0.00
N PRO A 262 4.55 11.20 1.34
CA PRO A 262 5.08 10.13 2.19
C PRO A 262 4.36 8.80 1.94
N ASN A 263 3.04 8.83 1.87
CA ASN A 263 2.20 7.65 1.79
C ASN A 263 0.82 7.98 1.18
N ARG A 264 0.00 6.93 1.02
CA ARG A 264 -1.34 7.04 0.43
C ARG A 264 -2.29 7.91 1.24
N GLU A 265 -2.25 7.87 2.58
CA GLU A 265 -3.10 8.70 3.43
C GLU A 265 -2.94 10.17 3.09
N VAL A 266 -1.68 10.63 3.03
CA VAL A 266 -1.36 12.05 2.78
C VAL A 266 -1.68 12.43 1.34
N GLU A 267 -1.31 11.60 0.38
CA GLU A 267 -1.58 11.86 -1.05
C GLU A 267 -3.09 11.92 -1.31
N GLU A 268 -3.84 10.90 -0.91
CA GLU A 268 -5.29 10.86 -1.11
C GLU A 268 -6.00 11.98 -0.37
N GLY A 269 -5.66 12.21 0.89
CA GLY A 269 -6.25 13.27 1.70
C GLY A 269 -6.00 14.66 1.10
N PHE A 270 -4.78 14.93 0.64
CA PHE A 270 -4.41 16.22 0.05
C PHE A 270 -5.12 16.46 -1.29
N VAL A 271 -5.10 15.50 -2.19
CA VAL A 271 -5.75 15.62 -3.50
C VAL A 271 -7.27 15.76 -3.35
N ARG A 272 -7.92 15.01 -2.44
CA ARG A 272 -9.34 15.18 -2.10
C ARG A 272 -9.64 16.59 -1.58
N PHE A 273 -8.77 17.13 -0.75
CA PHE A 273 -8.93 18.46 -0.21
C PHE A 273 -8.80 19.56 -1.28
N LEU A 274 -7.98 19.34 -2.31
CA LEU A 274 -7.80 20.29 -3.41
C LEU A 274 -9.04 20.38 -4.31
N LEU A 275 -9.79 19.30 -4.50
CA LEU A 275 -10.88 19.23 -5.48
C LEU A 275 -11.88 20.40 -5.39
N PRO A 276 -12.49 20.74 -4.23
CA PRO A 276 -13.45 21.83 -4.14
C PRO A 276 -12.85 23.24 -4.36
N PHE A 277 -11.54 23.35 -4.40
CA PHE A 277 -10.88 24.63 -4.67
C PHE A 277 -10.50 24.82 -6.14
N TYR A 278 -10.32 23.73 -6.87
CA TYR A 278 -9.92 23.74 -8.29
C TYR A 278 -11.11 23.47 -9.21
N ALA A 279 -12.05 22.60 -8.82
CA ALA A 279 -13.29 22.37 -9.52
C ALA A 279 -14.46 23.08 -8.83
N ASN A 280 -15.49 23.44 -9.60
CA ASN A 280 -16.68 24.06 -9.05
C ASN A 280 -17.59 23.02 -8.36
N VAL A 281 -17.10 22.48 -7.22
CA VAL A 281 -17.80 21.43 -6.45
C VAL A 281 -17.86 21.86 -4.98
N ASN A 282 -19.05 21.71 -4.40
CA ASN A 282 -19.23 21.93 -2.97
C ASN A 282 -18.42 20.91 -2.16
N LYS A 283 -17.77 21.35 -1.08
CA LYS A 283 -16.98 20.47 -0.18
C LYS A 283 -17.76 19.27 0.32
N VAL A 284 -19.06 19.44 0.59
CA VAL A 284 -19.92 18.36 1.09
C VAL A 284 -20.24 17.35 -0.01
N GLU A 285 -20.31 17.78 -1.26
CA GLU A 285 -20.65 16.93 -2.42
C GLU A 285 -19.42 16.26 -3.04
N SER A 286 -18.24 16.81 -2.82
CA SER A 286 -16.97 16.37 -3.41
C SER A 286 -16.72 14.85 -3.29
N PRO A 287 -16.93 14.17 -2.14
CA PRO A 287 -16.76 12.72 -2.04
C PRO A 287 -17.75 11.94 -2.94
N PHE A 288 -18.98 12.44 -3.09
CA PHE A 288 -20.00 11.79 -3.93
C PHE A 288 -19.69 11.95 -5.42
N GLU A 289 -19.11 13.09 -5.82
CA GLU A 289 -18.68 13.30 -7.20
C GLU A 289 -17.59 12.30 -7.60
N ILE A 290 -16.59 12.08 -6.76
CA ILE A 290 -15.56 11.07 -7.01
C ILE A 290 -16.14 9.66 -7.08
N GLN A 291 -17.08 9.33 -6.17
CA GLN A 291 -17.77 8.03 -6.23
C GLN A 291 -18.53 7.83 -7.55
N LYS A 292 -19.16 8.88 -8.07
CA LYS A 292 -19.86 8.84 -9.36
C LYS A 292 -18.89 8.61 -10.51
N PHE A 293 -17.75 9.33 -10.57
CA PHE A 293 -16.71 9.11 -11.57
C PHE A 293 -16.20 7.65 -11.56
N VAL A 294 -15.91 7.10 -10.38
CA VAL A 294 -15.44 5.71 -10.26
C VAL A 294 -16.51 4.73 -10.76
N ARG A 295 -17.79 4.95 -10.45
CA ARG A 295 -18.90 4.11 -10.93
C ARG A 295 -19.05 4.20 -12.43
N GLU A 296 -19.08 5.39 -13.00
CA GLU A 296 -19.21 5.63 -14.43
C GLU A 296 -18.12 4.89 -15.22
N VAL A 297 -16.84 5.01 -14.78
CA VAL A 297 -15.73 4.28 -15.40
C VAL A 297 -15.88 2.75 -15.24
N ARG A 298 -16.29 2.26 -14.09
CA ARG A 298 -16.47 0.81 -13.85
C ARG A 298 -17.62 0.18 -14.61
N PHE A 299 -18.66 0.98 -14.93
CA PHE A 299 -19.84 0.49 -15.67
C PHE A 299 -19.80 0.79 -17.17
N GLY A 300 -18.78 1.47 -17.66
CA GLY A 300 -18.65 1.78 -19.08
C GLY A 300 -19.48 2.99 -19.54
N ASP A 301 -19.94 3.82 -18.60
CA ASP A 301 -20.74 5.02 -18.87
C ASP A 301 -19.83 6.23 -19.08
N TYR A 302 -19.10 6.23 -20.22
CA TYR A 302 -18.18 7.31 -20.57
C TYR A 302 -18.92 8.64 -20.87
N ASP A 303 -20.16 8.60 -21.36
CA ASP A 303 -20.93 9.81 -21.65
C ASP A 303 -21.26 10.59 -20.38
N SER A 304 -21.65 9.90 -19.30
CA SER A 304 -21.88 10.53 -18.00
C SER A 304 -20.57 11.01 -17.38
N PHE A 305 -19.49 10.24 -17.51
CA PHE A 305 -18.17 10.62 -17.06
C PHE A 305 -17.70 11.94 -17.69
N PHE A 306 -17.74 12.06 -19.02
CA PHE A 306 -17.28 13.27 -19.70
C PHE A 306 -18.22 14.46 -19.46
N ARG A 307 -19.54 14.26 -19.38
CA ARG A 307 -20.48 15.34 -19.01
C ARG A 307 -20.21 15.87 -17.61
N ARG A 308 -19.88 15.01 -16.66
CA ARG A 308 -19.48 15.41 -15.30
C ARG A 308 -18.16 16.16 -15.31
N LEU A 309 -17.18 15.66 -16.05
CA LEU A 309 -15.89 16.31 -16.19
C LEU A 309 -16.04 17.72 -16.76
N GLN A 310 -16.87 17.88 -17.82
CA GLN A 310 -17.21 19.20 -18.39
C GLN A 310 -17.84 20.15 -17.35
N SER A 311 -18.68 19.64 -16.45
CA SER A 311 -19.32 20.48 -15.43
C SER A 311 -18.31 21.09 -14.44
N PHE A 312 -17.16 20.47 -14.25
CA PHE A 312 -16.09 20.97 -13.39
C PHE A 312 -15.39 22.20 -13.98
N PHE A 313 -15.48 22.37 -15.28
CA PHE A 313 -14.90 23.49 -16.00
C PHE A 313 -15.90 24.62 -16.33
N ALA A 314 -17.20 24.42 -16.06
CA ALA A 314 -18.27 25.30 -16.52
C ALA A 314 -18.19 26.76 -16.03
N ASP A 315 -17.56 26.99 -14.86
CA ASP A 315 -17.44 28.35 -14.25
C ASP A 315 -16.01 28.88 -14.26
N THR A 316 -15.15 28.34 -15.14
CA THR A 316 -13.78 28.86 -15.26
C THR A 316 -13.81 30.21 -15.94
N THR A 317 -13.56 31.30 -15.18
CA THR A 317 -13.47 32.67 -15.70
C THR A 317 -12.25 32.82 -16.61
N TYR A 318 -12.49 33.40 -17.81
CA TYR A 318 -11.48 33.58 -18.86
C TYR A 318 -10.53 34.75 -18.49
N GLU A 319 -9.45 34.42 -17.73
CA GLU A 319 -8.37 35.38 -17.58
C GLU A 319 -7.22 35.01 -18.51
N ALA A 320 -6.06 34.86 -18.41
CA ALA A 320 -5.05 34.62 -19.43
C ALA A 320 -5.02 33.14 -19.93
N ILE A 321 -4.77 32.90 -21.22
CA ILE A 321 -4.78 31.57 -21.86
C ILE A 321 -3.86 30.54 -21.12
N ARG A 322 -2.66 30.97 -20.72
CA ARG A 322 -1.70 30.11 -20.01
C ARG A 322 -2.17 29.73 -18.61
N GLU A 323 -2.91 30.59 -17.93
CA GLU A 323 -3.48 30.31 -16.60
C GLU A 323 -4.64 29.31 -16.70
N GLN A 324 -5.36 29.35 -17.83
CA GLN A 324 -6.42 28.37 -18.11
C GLN A 324 -5.86 26.98 -18.38
N GLU A 325 -4.82 26.87 -19.21
CA GLU A 325 -4.15 25.60 -19.51
C GLU A 325 -3.74 24.89 -18.22
N LEU A 326 -2.97 25.55 -17.38
CA LEU A 326 -2.53 25.01 -16.09
C LEU A 326 -3.71 24.70 -15.15
N HIS A 327 -4.78 25.47 -15.20
CA HIS A 327 -5.99 25.17 -14.41
C HIS A 327 -6.65 23.89 -14.89
N TYR A 328 -6.82 23.68 -16.20
CA TYR A 328 -7.35 22.43 -16.78
C TYR A 328 -6.47 21.23 -16.42
N GLU A 329 -5.17 21.35 -16.56
CA GLU A 329 -4.20 20.31 -16.20
C GLU A 329 -4.33 19.94 -14.72
N ASN A 330 -4.38 20.92 -13.82
CA ASN A 330 -4.54 20.69 -12.39
C ASN A 330 -5.88 20.00 -12.03
N VAL A 331 -6.98 20.39 -12.67
CA VAL A 331 -8.29 19.75 -12.43
C VAL A 331 -8.27 18.30 -12.93
N LEU A 332 -7.74 18.05 -14.13
CA LEU A 332 -7.59 16.71 -14.67
C LEU A 332 -6.70 15.85 -13.78
N PHE A 333 -5.55 16.36 -13.36
CA PHE A 333 -4.66 15.69 -12.43
C PHE A 333 -5.40 15.26 -11.14
N ILE A 334 -6.15 16.18 -10.50
CA ILE A 334 -6.91 15.91 -9.28
C ILE A 334 -7.93 14.78 -9.52
N VAL A 335 -8.74 14.90 -10.59
CA VAL A 335 -9.79 13.92 -10.89
C VAL A 335 -9.19 12.53 -11.16
N PHE A 336 -8.17 12.45 -12.02
CA PHE A 336 -7.58 11.18 -12.39
C PHE A 336 -6.75 10.54 -11.27
N LYS A 337 -6.07 11.34 -10.45
CA LYS A 337 -5.44 10.84 -9.23
C LYS A 337 -6.48 10.23 -8.28
N LEU A 338 -7.60 10.91 -8.04
CA LEU A 338 -8.66 10.40 -7.17
C LEU A 338 -9.33 9.14 -7.74
N VAL A 339 -9.57 9.09 -9.04
CA VAL A 339 -10.06 7.87 -9.72
C VAL A 339 -9.02 6.75 -9.64
N GLY A 340 -7.73 7.08 -9.73
CA GLY A 340 -6.60 6.16 -9.66
C GLY A 340 -6.47 5.40 -8.34
N PHE A 341 -6.98 5.92 -7.23
CA PHE A 341 -7.04 5.17 -5.97
C PHE A 341 -8.03 3.99 -6.01
N TYR A 342 -8.93 3.95 -6.99
CA TYR A 342 -9.97 2.93 -7.13
C TYR A 342 -9.90 2.14 -8.44
N THR A 343 -9.08 2.58 -9.40
CA THR A 343 -8.88 1.97 -10.73
C THR A 343 -7.42 2.11 -11.11
N GLN A 344 -6.98 1.36 -12.12
CA GLN A 344 -5.64 1.57 -12.67
C GLN A 344 -5.66 2.78 -13.61
N VAL A 345 -4.78 3.75 -13.36
CA VAL A 345 -4.63 4.96 -14.16
C VAL A 345 -3.16 5.13 -14.51
N GLU A 346 -2.87 5.16 -15.82
CA GLU A 346 -1.57 5.56 -16.35
C GLU A 346 -1.74 6.95 -16.98
N TYR A 347 -1.09 7.94 -16.43
CA TYR A 347 -1.21 9.33 -16.82
C TYR A 347 0.15 9.84 -17.29
N HIS A 348 0.20 10.33 -18.52
CA HIS A 348 1.41 10.86 -19.12
C HIS A 348 1.15 12.28 -19.63
N THR A 349 1.93 13.24 -19.13
CA THR A 349 1.95 14.59 -19.68
C THR A 349 3.24 14.84 -20.45
N SER A 350 3.12 15.43 -21.61
CA SER A 350 4.22 16.05 -22.32
C SER A 350 3.70 17.33 -22.95
N LYS A 351 4.55 18.34 -23.12
CA LYS A 351 4.21 19.70 -23.61
C LYS A 351 2.98 19.75 -24.54
N GLY A 352 1.84 20.22 -24.02
CA GLY A 352 0.57 20.35 -24.74
C GLY A 352 -0.16 19.04 -25.03
N ARG A 353 0.13 17.96 -24.29
CA ARG A 353 -0.41 16.63 -24.46
C ARG A 353 -0.75 15.98 -23.12
N ILE A 354 -1.93 15.46 -23.03
CA ILE A 354 -2.36 14.65 -21.90
C ILE A 354 -2.83 13.31 -22.46
N ASP A 355 -2.04 12.26 -22.27
CA ASP A 355 -2.37 10.89 -22.66
C ASP A 355 -2.73 10.12 -21.40
N LEU A 356 -3.88 9.47 -21.39
CA LEU A 356 -4.40 8.76 -20.24
C LEU A 356 -4.91 7.39 -20.62
N VAL A 357 -4.54 6.37 -19.84
CA VAL A 357 -5.17 5.05 -19.91
C VAL A 357 -5.82 4.74 -18.57
N LEU A 358 -7.15 4.50 -18.61
CA LEU A 358 -7.92 3.99 -17.48
C LEU A 358 -8.23 2.52 -17.70
N GLN A 359 -7.98 1.69 -16.69
CA GLN A 359 -8.23 0.26 -16.75
C GLN A 359 -9.09 -0.19 -15.58
N THR A 360 -10.15 -0.91 -15.90
CA THR A 360 -11.02 -1.59 -14.95
C THR A 360 -11.04 -3.09 -15.23
N ASP A 361 -11.76 -3.87 -14.45
CA ASP A 361 -11.91 -5.32 -14.67
C ASP A 361 -12.55 -5.66 -16.01
N LYS A 362 -13.36 -4.74 -16.58
CA LYS A 362 -14.17 -4.98 -17.80
C LYS A 362 -13.83 -4.06 -18.96
N PHE A 363 -13.22 -2.92 -18.69
CA PHE A 363 -13.06 -1.85 -19.68
C PHE A 363 -11.64 -1.28 -19.65
N ILE A 364 -11.19 -0.84 -20.82
CA ILE A 364 -9.96 -0.06 -21.01
C ILE A 364 -10.37 1.20 -21.76
N TYR A 365 -9.93 2.36 -21.28
CA TYR A 365 -10.17 3.65 -21.90
C TYR A 365 -8.83 4.24 -22.29
N VAL A 366 -8.70 4.61 -23.57
CA VAL A 366 -7.54 5.36 -24.08
C VAL A 366 -8.04 6.77 -24.39
N ILE A 367 -7.57 7.76 -23.65
CA ILE A 367 -8.08 9.12 -23.70
C ILE A 367 -6.95 10.07 -24.08
N GLU A 368 -7.19 10.90 -25.08
CA GLU A 368 -6.34 11.99 -25.51
C GLU A 368 -7.06 13.31 -25.30
N PHE A 369 -6.40 14.29 -24.65
CA PHE A 369 -6.94 15.62 -24.43
C PHE A 369 -6.25 16.64 -25.36
N LYS A 370 -7.04 17.51 -25.96
CA LYS A 370 -6.57 18.66 -26.76
C LYS A 370 -7.06 19.95 -26.14
N LEU A 371 -6.14 20.89 -25.89
CA LEU A 371 -6.49 22.23 -25.43
C LEU A 371 -6.92 23.11 -26.60
N ASP A 372 -6.12 23.09 -27.68
CA ASP A 372 -6.38 23.80 -28.92
C ASP A 372 -6.54 22.77 -30.06
N GLY A 373 -7.76 22.25 -30.26
CA GLY A 373 -8.02 21.25 -31.29
C GLY A 373 -9.42 20.66 -31.19
N THR A 374 -9.72 19.72 -32.11
CA THR A 374 -11.01 19.06 -32.17
C THR A 374 -10.94 17.65 -31.60
N ALA A 375 -12.10 17.08 -31.26
CA ALA A 375 -12.21 15.67 -30.83
C ALA A 375 -11.75 14.73 -31.96
N GLU A 376 -11.99 15.09 -33.22
CA GLU A 376 -11.56 14.34 -34.40
C GLU A 376 -10.04 14.26 -34.49
N GLU A 377 -9.36 15.37 -34.25
CA GLU A 377 -7.88 15.43 -34.22
C GLU A 377 -7.31 14.60 -33.08
N ALA A 378 -7.92 14.62 -31.90
CA ALA A 378 -7.52 13.77 -30.78
C ALA A 378 -7.69 12.28 -31.12
N LEU A 379 -8.83 11.90 -31.69
CA LEU A 379 -9.09 10.52 -32.10
C LEU A 379 -8.13 10.08 -33.23
N GLN A 380 -7.88 10.95 -34.22
CA GLN A 380 -6.91 10.68 -35.27
C GLN A 380 -5.51 10.42 -34.69
N GLN A 381 -5.12 11.18 -33.69
CA GLN A 381 -3.83 10.98 -33.03
C GLN A 381 -3.72 9.65 -32.29
N ILE A 382 -4.79 9.21 -31.60
CA ILE A 382 -4.85 7.87 -30.98
C ILE A 382 -4.61 6.79 -32.05
N HIS A 383 -5.22 6.92 -33.21
CA HIS A 383 -5.04 5.99 -34.32
C HIS A 383 -3.64 6.04 -34.91
N ASP A 384 -3.11 7.21 -35.23
CA ASP A 384 -1.81 7.39 -35.88
C ASP A 384 -0.65 6.94 -34.98
N LYS A 385 -0.77 7.13 -33.68
CA LYS A 385 0.22 6.71 -32.68
C LYS A 385 0.03 5.29 -32.17
N HIS A 386 -1.03 4.61 -32.61
CA HIS A 386 -1.34 3.24 -32.22
C HIS A 386 -1.46 3.01 -30.70
N TYR A 387 -1.97 3.97 -29.95
CA TYR A 387 -2.07 3.89 -28.48
C TYR A 387 -2.93 2.72 -28.01
N ALA A 388 -3.89 2.26 -28.82
CA ALA A 388 -4.73 1.11 -28.54
C ALA A 388 -4.04 -0.25 -28.78
N LEU A 389 -2.91 -0.27 -29.51
CA LEU A 389 -2.23 -1.51 -29.93
C LEU A 389 -1.79 -2.40 -28.76
N PRO A 390 -1.25 -1.90 -27.63
CA PRO A 390 -0.89 -2.72 -26.48
C PRO A 390 -2.07 -3.52 -25.90
N PHE A 391 -3.29 -3.07 -26.14
CA PHE A 391 -4.52 -3.66 -25.62
C PHE A 391 -5.29 -4.50 -26.64
N ALA A 392 -4.80 -4.65 -27.85
CA ALA A 392 -5.49 -5.34 -28.96
C ALA A 392 -5.78 -6.82 -28.68
N SER A 393 -4.98 -7.47 -27.81
CA SER A 393 -5.17 -8.86 -27.37
C SER A 393 -5.88 -9.00 -26.02
N ASP A 394 -6.25 -7.89 -25.39
CA ASP A 394 -6.97 -7.89 -24.12
C ASP A 394 -8.44 -8.24 -24.34
N GLY A 395 -9.00 -9.12 -23.53
CA GLY A 395 -10.40 -9.54 -23.66
C GLY A 395 -11.43 -8.52 -23.14
N ARG A 396 -10.96 -7.39 -22.57
CA ARG A 396 -11.81 -6.31 -22.07
C ARG A 396 -12.26 -5.41 -23.23
N LYS A 397 -13.39 -4.72 -23.02
CA LYS A 397 -13.87 -3.76 -24.00
C LYS A 397 -12.99 -2.50 -23.98
N LEU A 398 -12.47 -2.15 -25.16
CA LEU A 398 -11.66 -0.95 -25.39
C LEU A 398 -12.55 0.20 -25.86
N PHE A 399 -12.38 1.39 -25.27
CA PHE A 399 -13.01 2.64 -25.63
C PHE A 399 -11.95 3.68 -26.02
#